data_a363e2128c7900cebd8aa7ba14f10432
#
_entry.id   a363e2128c7900cebd8aa7ba14f10432
#
_cell.length_a   1.000
_cell.length_b   1.000
_cell.length_c   1.000
_cell.angle_alpha   90.00
_cell.angle_beta   90.00
_cell.angle_gamma   90.00
#
_symmetry.space_group_name_H-M   'P 1'
#
loop_
_entity.id
_entity.type
_entity.pdbx_description
1 polymer ?
#
loop_
_entity_poly.entity_id
_entity_poly.type
_entity_poly.pdbx_seq_one_letter_code
_entity_poly.pdbx_strand_id
1 'polypeptide(L)'
;MALIRFSVGCACVRAGSWRGRDDLAYLVPLTGAATLTTSTLAGIRDRLRRDGFSEVVTAAVGPCERDMFTADGFTDQEQLHLLRRDLATNLPVVPAQANRIRRGTRRDYEEVLAVDHATFDEFWQLDQEGLREAIAATPISRLRIIRGGDSKLVG
;
A
#
# COMPACT_ATOMS: atom_id res chain seq x y z
N MET A 1 4.77 -2.50 11.65
CA MET A 1 4.20 -3.67 12.38
C MET A 1 3.57 -4.62 11.36
N ALA A 2 3.88 -5.92 11.43
CA ALA A 2 3.40 -6.88 10.44
C ALA A 2 1.87 -7.00 10.46
N LEU A 3 1.24 -7.11 9.27
CA LEU A 3 -0.20 -7.33 9.14
C LEU A 3 -0.58 -8.69 9.73
N ILE A 4 -1.51 -8.69 10.68
CA ILE A 4 -2.03 -9.90 11.33
C ILE A 4 -3.27 -10.39 10.59
N ARG A 5 -3.32 -11.68 10.28
CA ARG A 5 -4.48 -12.33 9.67
C ARG A 5 -5.45 -12.79 10.75
N PHE A 6 -6.74 -12.46 10.57
CA PHE A 6 -7.82 -12.98 11.41
C PHE A 6 -9.13 -13.13 10.62
N SER A 7 -10.12 -13.78 11.21
CA SER A 7 -11.43 -13.99 10.59
C SER A 7 -12.55 -13.52 11.51
N VAL A 8 -13.62 -13.01 10.90
CA VAL A 8 -14.89 -12.69 11.56
C VAL A 8 -16.01 -13.31 10.74
N GLY A 9 -16.70 -14.30 11.28
CA GLY A 9 -17.61 -15.11 10.49
C GLY A 9 -16.92 -15.75 9.29
N CYS A 10 -17.46 -15.53 8.09
CA CYS A 10 -16.88 -16.02 6.82
C CYS A 10 -15.85 -15.05 6.20
N ALA A 11 -15.72 -13.84 6.70
CA ALA A 11 -14.75 -12.88 6.21
C ALA A 11 -13.37 -13.16 6.80
N CYS A 12 -12.36 -13.23 5.95
CA CYS A 12 -10.97 -13.33 6.32
C CYS A 12 -10.25 -12.06 5.87
N VAL A 13 -9.51 -11.44 6.78
CA VAL A 13 -8.82 -10.17 6.55
C VAL A 13 -7.39 -10.21 7.08
N ARG A 14 -6.57 -9.29 6.61
CA ARG A 14 -5.30 -8.91 7.25
C ARG A 14 -5.41 -7.45 7.70
N ALA A 15 -4.95 -7.15 8.89
CA ALA A 15 -4.89 -5.77 9.36
C ALA A 15 -3.68 -5.53 10.26
N GLY A 16 -3.27 -4.28 10.35
CA GLY A 16 -2.18 -3.79 11.19
C GLY A 16 -2.06 -2.28 11.04
N SER A 17 -1.05 -1.68 11.66
CA SER A 17 -0.81 -0.23 11.57
C SER A 17 -0.57 0.22 10.13
N TRP A 18 -1.16 1.34 9.74
CA TRP A 18 -0.86 2.03 8.51
C TRP A 18 0.45 2.80 8.66
N ARG A 19 1.50 2.34 7.97
CA ARG A 19 2.80 3.05 7.89
C ARG A 19 3.33 3.55 9.24
N GLY A 20 3.30 2.68 10.25
CA GLY A 20 3.79 2.98 11.59
C GLY A 20 2.84 3.80 12.47
N ARG A 21 1.67 4.21 11.99
CA ARG A 21 0.67 4.92 12.78
C ARG A 21 -0.04 3.99 13.75
N ASP A 22 -0.10 4.38 15.02
CA ASP A 22 -0.75 3.56 16.06
C ASP A 22 -2.27 3.78 16.14
N ASP A 23 -2.77 4.86 15.54
CA ASP A 23 -4.18 5.25 15.54
C ASP A 23 -4.94 4.77 14.29
N LEU A 24 -4.25 4.49 13.18
CA LEU A 24 -4.83 4.15 11.89
C LEU A 24 -4.51 2.71 11.48
N ALA A 25 -5.53 1.88 11.35
CA ALA A 25 -5.39 0.51 10.84
C ALA A 25 -5.42 0.46 9.31
N TYR A 26 -4.58 -0.38 8.72
CA TYR A 26 -4.67 -0.80 7.33
C TYR A 26 -5.37 -2.15 7.24
N LEU A 27 -6.47 -2.24 6.49
CA LEU A 27 -7.32 -3.43 6.36
C LEU A 27 -7.28 -3.96 4.92
N VAL A 28 -6.90 -5.22 4.77
CA VAL A 28 -6.85 -5.93 3.49
C VAL A 28 -7.84 -7.09 3.51
N PRO A 29 -8.98 -7.01 2.79
CA PRO A 29 -9.86 -8.16 2.60
C PRO A 29 -9.13 -9.28 1.84
N LEU A 30 -9.24 -10.51 2.34
CA LEU A 30 -8.68 -11.71 1.71
C LEU A 30 -9.75 -12.62 1.09
N THR A 31 -11.01 -12.38 1.41
CA THR A 31 -12.18 -13.08 0.87
C THR A 31 -13.02 -12.08 0.07
N GLY A 32 -13.78 -12.59 -0.91
CA GLY A 32 -14.55 -11.73 -1.81
C GLY A 32 -15.70 -10.98 -1.13
N ALA A 33 -16.27 -10.01 -1.85
CA ALA A 33 -17.32 -9.10 -1.39
C ALA A 33 -18.50 -9.81 -0.67
N ALA A 34 -18.89 -10.99 -1.15
CA ALA A 34 -20.00 -11.75 -0.56
C ALA A 34 -19.84 -12.10 0.93
N THR A 35 -18.63 -12.04 1.46
CA THR A 35 -18.34 -12.30 2.88
C THR A 35 -18.32 -11.03 3.73
N LEU A 36 -18.27 -9.86 3.11
CA LEU A 36 -18.22 -8.55 3.77
C LEU A 36 -19.64 -8.05 4.10
N THR A 37 -20.35 -8.77 4.93
CA THR A 37 -21.67 -8.36 5.41
C THR A 37 -21.55 -7.27 6.49
N THR A 38 -22.62 -6.53 6.76
CA THR A 38 -22.66 -5.52 7.83
C THR A 38 -22.21 -6.10 9.17
N SER A 39 -22.63 -7.34 9.49
CA SER A 39 -22.23 -8.00 10.75
C SER A 39 -20.74 -8.36 10.78
N THR A 40 -20.16 -8.82 9.67
CA THR A 40 -18.72 -9.13 9.61
C THR A 40 -17.88 -7.85 9.66
N LEU A 41 -18.32 -6.77 9.01
CA LEU A 41 -17.65 -5.46 9.07
C LEU A 41 -17.72 -4.87 10.48
N ALA A 42 -18.88 -4.94 11.15
CA ALA A 42 -19.00 -4.52 12.55
C ALA A 42 -18.03 -5.29 13.46
N GLY A 43 -17.95 -6.61 13.32
CA GLY A 43 -17.01 -7.42 14.11
C GLY A 43 -15.53 -7.11 13.81
N ILE A 44 -15.19 -6.78 12.57
CA ILE A 44 -13.84 -6.34 12.19
C ILE A 44 -13.52 -5.01 12.88
N ARG A 45 -14.43 -4.01 12.80
CA ARG A 45 -14.25 -2.70 13.46
C ARG A 45 -14.10 -2.85 14.98
N ASP A 46 -14.92 -3.68 15.62
CA ASP A 46 -14.85 -3.92 17.06
C ASP A 46 -13.54 -4.58 17.46
N ARG A 47 -13.00 -5.44 16.62
CA ARG A 47 -11.66 -6.01 16.81
C ARG A 47 -10.59 -4.94 16.73
N LEU A 48 -10.58 -4.12 15.67
CA LEU A 48 -9.60 -3.06 15.48
C LEU A 48 -9.65 -2.01 16.60
N ARG A 49 -10.85 -1.63 17.08
CA ARG A 49 -10.99 -0.74 18.26
C ARG A 49 -10.37 -1.34 19.52
N ARG A 50 -10.59 -2.63 19.77
CA ARG A 50 -9.97 -3.32 20.92
C ARG A 50 -8.44 -3.41 20.79
N ASP A 51 -7.94 -3.46 19.57
CA ASP A 51 -6.50 -3.45 19.29
C ASP A 51 -5.89 -2.03 19.36
N GLY A 52 -6.72 -0.98 19.65
CA GLY A 52 -6.29 0.40 19.92
C GLY A 52 -6.44 1.38 18.75
N PHE A 53 -6.91 0.94 17.60
CA PHE A 53 -7.09 1.81 16.43
C PHE A 53 -8.37 2.66 16.55
N SER A 54 -8.28 3.94 16.20
CA SER A 54 -9.41 4.88 16.11
C SER A 54 -9.97 5.00 14.70
N GLU A 55 -9.14 4.74 13.69
CA GLU A 55 -9.47 4.84 12.28
C GLU A 55 -9.04 3.58 11.51
N VAL A 56 -9.63 3.37 10.34
CA VAL A 56 -9.27 2.26 9.45
C VAL A 56 -9.32 2.70 7.99
N VAL A 57 -8.28 2.39 7.24
CA VAL A 57 -8.20 2.54 5.79
C VAL A 57 -8.13 1.17 5.13
N THR A 58 -8.83 0.97 4.01
CA THR A 58 -8.79 -0.30 3.28
C THR A 58 -7.69 -0.28 2.23
N ALA A 59 -7.24 -1.47 1.81
CA ALA A 59 -6.58 -1.63 0.53
C ALA A 59 -7.49 -1.16 -0.62
N ALA A 60 -6.92 -0.94 -1.80
CA ALA A 60 -7.72 -0.72 -3.00
C ALA A 60 -8.68 -1.90 -3.21
N VAL A 61 -9.95 -1.58 -3.35
CA VAL A 61 -11.05 -2.55 -3.48
C VAL A 61 -11.81 -2.35 -4.79
N GLY A 62 -12.44 -3.40 -5.28
CA GLY A 62 -13.31 -3.31 -6.44
C GLY A 62 -14.68 -2.67 -6.13
N PRO A 63 -15.50 -2.39 -7.16
CA PRO A 63 -16.80 -1.74 -6.97
C PRO A 63 -17.72 -2.47 -5.97
N CYS A 64 -17.79 -3.80 -6.04
CA CYS A 64 -18.66 -4.58 -5.15
C CYS A 64 -18.24 -4.48 -3.68
N GLU A 65 -16.93 -4.55 -3.41
CA GLU A 65 -16.41 -4.36 -2.04
C GLU A 65 -16.60 -2.92 -1.58
N ARG A 66 -16.35 -1.94 -2.46
CA ARG A 66 -16.55 -0.52 -2.17
C ARG A 66 -17.99 -0.27 -1.69
N ASP A 67 -18.99 -0.80 -2.39
CA ASP A 67 -20.39 -0.61 -2.02
C ASP A 67 -20.70 -1.17 -0.62
N MET A 68 -20.09 -2.32 -0.26
CA MET A 68 -20.24 -2.90 1.08
C MET A 68 -19.61 -2.03 2.17
N PHE A 69 -18.39 -1.52 1.92
CA PHE A 69 -17.72 -0.61 2.85
C PHE A 69 -18.47 0.72 2.99
N THR A 70 -18.93 1.30 1.89
CA THR A 70 -19.70 2.56 1.90
C THR A 70 -21.01 2.41 2.67
N ALA A 71 -21.72 1.29 2.49
CA ALA A 71 -22.93 0.98 3.27
C ALA A 71 -22.64 0.84 4.77
N ASP A 72 -21.42 0.51 5.18
CA ASP A 72 -20.96 0.45 6.57
C ASP A 72 -20.35 1.77 7.09
N GLY A 73 -20.43 2.85 6.31
CA GLY A 73 -20.02 4.20 6.70
C GLY A 73 -18.58 4.57 6.34
N PHE A 74 -17.90 3.78 5.50
CA PHE A 74 -16.61 4.19 4.94
C PHE A 74 -16.81 5.25 3.86
N THR A 75 -15.84 6.14 3.71
CA THR A 75 -15.79 7.16 2.66
C THR A 75 -14.64 6.90 1.71
N ASP A 76 -14.80 7.27 0.44
CA ASP A 76 -13.72 7.17 -0.54
C ASP A 76 -12.58 8.13 -0.14
N GLN A 77 -11.42 7.57 0.12
CA GLN A 77 -10.20 8.34 0.38
C GLN A 77 -9.51 8.68 -0.95
N GLU A 78 -9.46 7.71 -1.85
CA GLU A 78 -8.79 7.85 -3.14
C GLU A 78 -9.35 6.89 -4.18
N GLN A 79 -9.22 7.24 -5.47
CA GLN A 79 -9.59 6.39 -6.58
C GLN A 79 -8.35 6.03 -7.41
N LEU A 80 -8.13 4.72 -7.63
CA LEU A 80 -7.03 4.22 -8.44
C LEU A 80 -7.51 3.89 -9.86
N HIS A 81 -6.72 4.27 -10.86
CA HIS A 81 -6.97 3.93 -12.26
C HIS A 81 -6.21 2.66 -12.63
N LEU A 82 -6.96 1.61 -13.04
CA LEU A 82 -6.34 0.43 -13.64
C LEU A 82 -6.12 0.67 -15.14
N LEU A 83 -4.86 0.77 -15.56
CA LEU A 83 -4.49 0.97 -16.95
C LEU A 83 -4.08 -0.37 -17.57
N ARG A 84 -4.57 -0.64 -18.79
CA ARG A 84 -4.22 -1.82 -19.57
C ARG A 84 -3.62 -1.43 -20.90
N ARG A 85 -2.56 -2.13 -21.32
CA ARG A 85 -1.95 -1.99 -22.64
C ARG A 85 -1.74 -3.35 -23.28
N ASP A 86 -2.03 -3.47 -24.56
CA ASP A 86 -1.64 -4.62 -25.37
C ASP A 86 -0.13 -4.53 -25.66
N LEU A 87 0.61 -5.59 -25.35
CA LEU A 87 2.06 -5.68 -25.58
C LEU A 87 2.40 -6.29 -26.95
N ALA A 88 1.42 -6.76 -27.72
CA ALA A 88 1.62 -7.22 -29.09
C ALA A 88 1.83 -6.06 -30.08
N THR A 89 1.45 -4.84 -29.70
CA THR A 89 1.68 -3.63 -30.50
C THR A 89 3.04 -3.01 -30.19
N ASN A 90 3.59 -2.22 -31.15
CA ASN A 90 4.91 -1.60 -31.04
C ASN A 90 5.11 -0.92 -29.67
N LEU A 91 6.11 -1.38 -28.92
CA LEU A 91 6.57 -0.72 -27.71
C LEU A 91 7.35 0.55 -28.06
N PRO A 92 7.25 1.62 -27.27
CA PRO A 92 8.05 2.81 -27.47
C PRO A 92 9.54 2.46 -27.33
N VAL A 93 10.35 3.04 -28.21
CA VAL A 93 11.81 2.93 -28.10
C VAL A 93 12.24 3.57 -26.79
N VAL A 94 12.94 2.81 -25.95
CA VAL A 94 13.50 3.34 -24.71
C VAL A 94 14.65 4.29 -25.07
N PRO A 95 14.59 5.58 -24.66
CA PRO A 95 15.69 6.50 -24.90
C PRO A 95 16.99 5.97 -24.27
N ALA A 96 18.13 6.16 -24.95
CA ALA A 96 19.44 5.72 -24.49
C ALA A 96 19.93 6.39 -23.17
N GLN A 97 19.17 7.32 -22.61
CA GLN A 97 19.50 8.09 -21.40
C GLN A 97 19.23 7.36 -20.07
N ALA A 98 18.88 6.08 -20.08
CA ALA A 98 18.73 5.26 -18.87
C ALA A 98 20.03 5.10 -18.04
N ASN A 99 20.98 5.98 -18.14
CA ASN A 99 22.41 5.75 -17.87
C ASN A 99 22.85 5.89 -16.42
N ARG A 100 21.94 6.09 -15.45
CA ARG A 100 22.35 6.24 -14.04
C ARG A 100 21.51 5.41 -13.07
N ILE A 101 20.90 4.36 -13.57
CA ILE A 101 20.16 3.43 -12.72
C ILE A 101 21.15 2.43 -12.12
N ARG A 102 21.23 2.38 -10.81
CA ARG A 102 22.00 1.36 -10.10
C ARG A 102 21.13 0.58 -9.11
N ARG A 103 21.64 -0.53 -8.63
CA ARG A 103 21.01 -1.27 -7.53
C ARG A 103 21.09 -0.43 -6.26
N GLY A 104 19.94 -0.26 -5.59
CA GLY A 104 19.87 0.30 -4.25
C GLY A 104 20.30 -0.72 -3.19
N THR A 105 20.82 -0.22 -2.09
CA THR A 105 21.30 -0.97 -0.93
C THR A 105 20.69 -0.40 0.34
N ARG A 106 20.88 -1.05 1.50
CA ARG A 106 20.41 -0.52 2.78
C ARG A 106 20.99 0.85 3.14
N ARG A 107 22.16 1.20 2.61
CA ARG A 107 22.79 2.52 2.81
C ARG A 107 22.05 3.65 2.12
N ASP A 108 21.21 3.31 1.13
CA ASP A 108 20.44 4.28 0.36
C ASP A 108 19.05 4.54 0.98
N TYR A 109 18.63 3.80 2.01
CA TYR A 109 17.26 3.86 2.55
C TYR A 109 16.88 5.25 3.08
N GLU A 110 17.78 5.92 3.77
CA GLU A 110 17.53 7.28 4.28
C GLU A 110 17.28 8.26 3.13
N GLU A 111 18.10 8.18 2.08
CA GLU A 111 17.97 9.04 0.89
C GLU A 111 16.70 8.69 0.08
N VAL A 112 16.32 7.40 0.01
CA VAL A 112 15.07 6.93 -0.60
C VAL A 112 13.86 7.49 0.16
N LEU A 113 13.86 7.41 1.49
CA LEU A 113 12.78 7.98 2.33
C LEU A 113 12.72 9.51 2.21
N ALA A 114 13.84 10.19 2.08
CA ALA A 114 13.84 11.64 1.85
C ALA A 114 13.19 12.02 0.53
N VAL A 115 13.37 11.24 -0.54
CA VAL A 115 12.67 11.44 -1.83
C VAL A 115 11.18 11.14 -1.69
N ASP A 116 10.83 10.04 -1.01
CA ASP A 116 9.44 9.68 -0.72
C ASP A 116 8.71 10.82 0.03
N HIS A 117 9.31 11.32 1.11
CA HIS A 117 8.75 12.42 1.92
C HIS A 117 8.68 13.76 1.17
N ALA A 118 9.54 13.98 0.19
CA ALA A 118 9.47 15.18 -0.65
C ALA A 118 8.41 15.08 -1.76
N THR A 119 7.96 13.85 -2.07
CA THR A 119 7.07 13.57 -3.21
C THR A 119 5.62 13.34 -2.79
N PHE A 120 5.41 12.67 -1.65
CA PHE A 120 4.10 12.29 -1.16
C PHE A 120 3.68 13.15 0.04
N ASP A 121 2.37 13.33 0.21
CA ASP A 121 1.83 13.91 1.44
C ASP A 121 1.98 12.92 2.61
N GLU A 122 1.81 13.44 3.85
CA GLU A 122 2.03 12.69 5.09
C GLU A 122 1.26 11.37 5.16
N PHE A 123 0.07 11.30 4.57
CA PHE A 123 -0.73 10.07 4.56
C PHE A 123 -0.06 8.95 3.76
N TRP A 124 0.65 9.27 2.68
CA TRP A 124 1.28 8.30 1.78
C TRP A 124 2.77 8.07 2.03
N GLN A 125 3.41 8.88 2.87
CA GLN A 125 4.83 8.74 3.18
C GLN A 125 5.16 7.39 3.82
N LEU A 126 6.28 6.80 3.40
CA LEU A 126 6.80 5.56 3.97
C LEU A 126 7.65 5.88 5.21
N ASP A 127 7.48 5.11 6.26
CA ASP A 127 8.48 4.98 7.31
C ASP A 127 9.53 3.91 6.94
N GLN A 128 10.54 3.74 7.80
CA GLN A 128 11.61 2.77 7.56
C GLN A 128 11.10 1.32 7.55
N GLU A 129 10.07 1.01 8.34
CA GLU A 129 9.45 -0.31 8.38
C GLU A 129 8.65 -0.58 7.11
N GLY A 130 7.82 0.38 6.67
CA GLY A 130 7.07 0.31 5.42
C GLY A 130 7.96 0.11 4.19
N LEU A 131 9.12 0.79 4.14
CA LEU A 131 10.11 0.56 3.09
C LEU A 131 10.67 -0.87 3.13
N ARG A 132 10.96 -1.42 4.31
CA ARG A 132 11.43 -2.81 4.46
C ARG A 132 10.34 -3.81 4.07
N GLU A 133 9.11 -3.57 4.49
CA GLU A 133 7.96 -4.40 4.13
C GLU A 133 7.71 -4.38 2.62
N ALA A 134 7.76 -3.21 1.97
CA ALA A 134 7.62 -3.09 0.53
C ALA A 134 8.69 -3.88 -0.23
N ILE A 135 9.94 -3.84 0.23
CA ILE A 135 11.05 -4.62 -0.35
C ILE A 135 10.86 -6.13 -0.10
N ALA A 136 10.28 -6.51 1.03
CA ALA A 136 10.05 -7.90 1.40
C ALA A 136 8.72 -8.48 0.88
N ALA A 137 7.84 -7.66 0.30
CA ALA A 137 6.49 -8.05 -0.12
C ALA A 137 6.45 -9.15 -1.18
N THR A 138 7.54 -9.30 -1.95
CA THR A 138 7.67 -10.34 -2.98
C THR A 138 8.96 -11.15 -2.78
N PRO A 139 8.96 -12.46 -3.16
CA PRO A 139 10.15 -13.31 -3.04
C PRO A 139 11.37 -12.77 -3.81
N ILE A 140 11.12 -12.01 -4.89
CA ILE A 140 12.17 -11.36 -5.69
C ILE A 140 11.86 -9.87 -5.72
N SER A 141 12.63 -9.08 -5.00
CA SER A 141 12.56 -7.63 -5.01
C SER A 141 13.83 -7.01 -5.57
N ARG A 142 13.71 -5.87 -6.22
CA ARG A 142 14.86 -5.14 -6.80
C ARG A 142 14.68 -3.65 -6.56
N LEU A 143 15.32 -3.12 -5.52
CA LEU A 143 15.45 -1.68 -5.37
C LEU A 143 16.38 -1.13 -6.46
N ARG A 144 15.91 -0.14 -7.18
CA ARG A 144 16.67 0.62 -8.18
C ARG A 144 16.61 2.08 -7.82
N ILE A 145 17.72 2.77 -7.95
CA ILE A 145 17.81 4.20 -7.70
C ILE A 145 18.41 4.94 -8.88
N ILE A 146 17.94 6.15 -9.08
CA ILE A 146 18.39 7.07 -10.12
C ILE A 146 18.99 8.30 -9.43
N ARG A 147 20.16 8.74 -9.89
CA ARG A 147 20.78 9.99 -9.44
C ARG A 147 20.72 11.05 -10.52
N GLY A 148 20.34 12.24 -10.15
CA GLY A 148 20.38 13.43 -11.01
C GLY A 148 21.80 13.91 -11.32
N GLY A 149 21.90 14.99 -12.07
CA GLY A 149 23.18 15.58 -12.49
C GLY A 149 24.03 16.07 -11.33
N ASP A 150 23.41 16.48 -10.22
CA ASP A 150 24.02 16.92 -8.97
C ASP A 150 24.34 15.76 -8.00
N SER A 151 24.26 14.53 -8.48
CA SER A 151 24.44 13.28 -7.70
C SER A 151 23.41 13.02 -6.60
N LYS A 152 22.38 13.86 -6.44
CA LYS A 152 21.25 13.58 -5.55
C LYS A 152 20.37 12.48 -6.11
N LEU A 153 19.75 11.72 -5.22
CA LEU A 153 18.74 10.73 -5.57
C LEU A 153 17.48 11.46 -6.03
N VAL A 154 16.91 11.04 -7.14
CA VAL A 154 15.68 11.63 -7.73
C VAL A 154 14.59 10.59 -8.02
N GLY A 155 14.84 9.32 -7.75
CA GLY A 155 13.90 8.21 -7.93
C GLY A 155 14.55 6.86 -7.75
#